data_d90164ae2fd5a684bf42fe8928cb5974
#
_entry.id   d90164ae2fd5a684bf42fe8928cb5974
#
_cell.length_a   1.000
_cell.length_b   1.000
_cell.length_c   1.000
_cell.angle_alpha   90.00
_cell.angle_beta   90.00
_cell.angle_gamma   90.00
#
_symmetry.space_group_name_H-M   'P 1'
#
loop_
_entity.id
_entity.type
_entity.pdbx_description
1 polymer ?
#
loop_
_entity_poly.entity_id
_entity_poly.type
_entity_poly.pdbx_seq_one_letter_code
_entity_poly.pdbx_strand_id
1 'polypeptide(L)'
;YNFEVEDFHTYFVGESEILVHNTCERAAMRAAKRSENISMNQKPDEVIIEKAVKGANGKYYQPKTYRFGDKFIRNDFGGHLFNDGATLGSHFNAGQIKDGKFVGNGLHFFYRG
;
A
#
# COMPACT_ATOMS: atom_id res chain seq x y z
N TYR A 1 15.67 14.26 -4.36
CA TYR A 1 15.06 14.92 -3.85
C TYR A 1 14.68 15.16 -3.51
N ASN A 2 15.05 14.85 -4.16
CA ASN A 2 14.33 15.55 -3.52
C ASN A 2 13.75 15.95 -3.26
N PHE A 3 13.72 15.89 -3.33
CA PHE A 3 12.94 16.62 -2.77
C PHE A 3 12.57 16.84 -2.45
N GLU A 4 12.83 16.75 -3.28
CA GLU A 4 12.27 17.33 -2.77
C GLU A 4 11.75 17.54 -2.60
N VAL A 5 11.89 17.19 -3.01
CA VAL A 5 11.26 17.66 -2.61
C VAL A 5 10.71 17.76 -2.39
N GLU A 6 11.00 17.71 -2.72
CA GLU A 6 10.41 18.10 -2.30
C GLU A 6 9.81 18.01 -2.29
N ASP A 7 10.23 17.88 -2.73
CA ASP A 7 9.60 18.07 -2.46
C ASP A 7 9.07 17.70 -2.56
N PHE A 8 8.88 17.16 -3.09
CA PHE A 8 8.46 17.04 -3.03
C PHE A 8 8.07 16.72 -3.44
N HIS A 9 8.48 16.74 -4.06
CA HIS A 9 8.20 16.76 -4.12
C HIS A 9 7.97 16.43 -4.81
N THR A 10 8.19 16.10 -5.68
CA THR A 10 8.05 16.12 -6.02
C THR A 10 7.77 15.73 -6.52
N TYR A 11 7.78 15.46 -7.08
CA TYR A 11 7.60 15.37 -7.16
C TYR A 11 7.12 14.94 -7.85
N PHE A 12 7.11 14.20 -8.71
CA PHE A 12 6.72 14.01 -8.94
C PHE A 12 6.24 13.68 -9.50
N VAL A 13 6.46 13.41 -10.25
CA VAL A 13 6.14 13.24 -10.51
C VAL A 13 5.40 12.80 -10.90
N GLY A 14 5.52 12.45 -11.45
CA GLY A 14 5.01 12.09 -11.57
C GLY A 14 4.42 11.58 -11.63
N GLU A 15 4.64 11.14 -11.93
CA GLU A 15 4.31 10.63 -11.49
C GLU A 15 3.91 10.24 -10.94
N SER A 16 3.97 9.85 -11.03
CA SER A 16 3.81 9.49 -10.11
C SER A 16 3.94 9.10 -9.50
N GLU A 17 4.36 8.93 -9.71
CA GLU A 17 4.68 8.39 -8.91
C GLU A 17 4.88 8.52 -8.01
N ILE A 18 4.64 8.38 -7.88
CA ILE A 18 5.05 8.54 -6.88
C ILE A 18 6.02 8.01 -6.18
N LEU A 19 6.65 8.09 -6.24
CA LEU A 19 7.56 7.55 -5.74
C LEU A 19 7.94 7.59 -4.52
N VAL A 20 7.89 6.97 -3.85
CA VAL A 20 8.19 7.38 -2.51
C VAL A 20 9.23 6.45 -1.98
N HIS A 21 10.44 6.85 -2.21
CA HIS A 21 11.57 6.04 -1.79
C HIS A 21 11.84 6.24 -0.32
N ASN A 22 12.25 5.19 0.39
CA ASN A 22 12.68 5.25 1.78
C ASN A 22 11.60 5.71 2.73
N THR A 23 10.35 5.61 2.32
CA THR A 23 9.23 5.94 3.19
C THR A 23 9.08 4.87 4.25
N CYS A 24 8.85 5.26 5.49
CA CYS A 24 8.56 4.28 6.54
C CYS A 24 7.13 3.78 6.41
N GLU A 25 6.87 2.63 7.01
CA GLU A 25 5.56 2.01 6.92
C GLU A 25 4.44 2.94 7.40
N ARG A 26 4.69 3.69 8.46
CA ARG A 26 3.69 4.61 9.02
C ARG A 26 3.34 5.71 8.03
N ALA A 27 4.34 6.29 7.35
CA ALA A 27 4.10 7.33 6.36
C ALA A 27 3.33 6.79 5.16
N ALA A 28 3.66 5.57 4.74
CA ALA A 28 2.95 4.92 3.63
C ALA A 28 1.49 4.65 3.99
N MET A 29 1.24 4.22 5.24
CA MET A 29 -0.13 4.01 5.71
C MET A 29 -0.92 5.32 5.69
N ARG A 30 -0.31 6.43 6.13
CA ARG A 30 -0.98 7.72 6.08
C ARG A 30 -1.31 8.14 4.65
N ALA A 31 -0.38 7.89 3.72
CA ALA A 31 -0.62 8.20 2.32
C ALA A 31 -1.77 7.36 1.76
N ALA A 32 -1.80 6.06 2.10
CA ALA A 32 -2.89 5.18 1.67
C ALA A 32 -4.23 5.68 2.22
N LYS A 33 -4.28 6.08 3.49
CA LYS A 33 -5.50 6.63 4.08
C LYS A 33 -5.94 7.89 3.35
N ARG A 34 -5.02 8.80 3.04
CA ARG A 34 -5.36 10.03 2.32
C ARG A 34 -5.94 9.73 0.95
N SER A 35 -5.44 8.70 0.27
CA SER A 35 -5.91 8.38 -1.07
C SER A 35 -7.40 8.01 -1.09
N GLU A 36 -7.94 7.56 0.04
CA GLU A 36 -9.34 7.16 0.15
C GLU A 36 -10.12 8.01 1.16
N ASN A 37 -9.56 9.15 1.55
CA ASN A 37 -10.19 10.06 2.51
C ASN A 37 -10.53 9.39 3.85
N ILE A 38 -9.66 8.48 4.29
CA ILE A 38 -9.80 7.84 5.60
C ILE A 38 -9.09 8.72 6.62
N SER A 39 -9.75 9.05 7.73
CA SER A 39 -9.16 9.88 8.77
C SER A 39 -7.89 9.22 9.34
N MET A 40 -6.88 10.04 9.61
CA MET A 40 -5.62 9.54 10.19
C MET A 40 -5.84 8.85 11.53
N ASN A 41 -6.86 9.25 12.26
CA ASN A 41 -7.16 8.71 13.59
C ASN A 41 -8.15 7.55 13.56
N GLN A 42 -8.70 7.25 12.40
CA GLN A 42 -9.69 6.18 12.30
C GLN A 42 -8.99 4.82 12.43
N LYS A 43 -9.54 3.99 13.30
CA LYS A 43 -9.06 2.63 13.48
C LYS A 43 -9.85 1.70 12.57
N PRO A 44 -9.25 0.59 12.13
CA PRO A 44 -9.99 -0.35 11.29
C PRO A 44 -11.12 -1.01 12.06
N ASP A 45 -12.22 -1.26 11.37
CA ASP A 45 -13.35 -1.99 11.91
C ASP A 45 -13.04 -3.48 12.01
N GLU A 46 -12.14 -3.95 11.14
CA GLU A 46 -11.85 -5.37 11.02
C GLU A 46 -10.46 -5.54 10.42
N VAL A 47 -9.74 -6.57 10.84
CA VAL A 47 -8.47 -6.97 10.24
C VAL A 47 -8.67 -8.35 9.63
N ILE A 48 -8.47 -8.45 8.32
CA ILE A 48 -8.67 -9.69 7.57
C ILE A 48 -7.30 -10.26 7.21
N ILE A 49 -7.07 -11.52 7.58
CA ILE A 49 -5.84 -12.22 7.20
C ILE A 49 -6.10 -12.89 5.87
N GLU A 50 -5.37 -12.47 4.83
CA GLU A 50 -5.57 -12.95 3.48
C GLU A 50 -4.90 -14.30 3.27
N LYS A 51 -5.19 -14.94 2.14
CA LYS A 51 -4.50 -16.17 1.74
C LYS A 51 -3.03 -15.89 1.52
N ALA A 52 -2.20 -16.90 1.78
CA ALA A 52 -0.75 -16.77 1.60
C ALA A 52 -0.41 -16.47 0.15
N VAL A 53 0.53 -15.53 -0.04
CA VAL A 53 1.07 -15.19 -1.35
C VAL A 53 2.59 -15.22 -1.27
N LYS A 54 3.23 -15.36 -2.41
CA LYS A 54 4.68 -15.46 -2.46
C LYS A 54 5.31 -14.08 -2.44
N GLY A 55 6.13 -13.82 -1.45
CA GLY A 55 6.80 -12.55 -1.28
C GLY A 55 8.04 -12.38 -2.15
N ALA A 56 8.59 -11.17 -2.16
CA ALA A 56 9.75 -10.83 -2.96
C ALA A 56 10.97 -11.70 -2.63
N ASN A 57 11.06 -12.17 -1.38
CA ASN A 57 12.16 -13.04 -0.95
C ASN A 57 11.93 -14.52 -1.27
N GLY A 58 10.84 -14.85 -1.96
CA GLY A 58 10.50 -16.22 -2.31
C GLY A 58 9.74 -16.98 -1.24
N LYS A 59 9.54 -16.39 -0.07
CA LYS A 59 8.82 -17.03 1.03
C LYS A 59 7.37 -16.58 1.03
N TYR A 60 6.47 -17.47 1.46
CA TYR A 60 5.05 -17.16 1.55
C TYR A 60 4.74 -16.37 2.80
N TYR A 61 3.78 -15.46 2.70
CA TYR A 61 3.27 -14.70 3.83
C TYR A 61 1.79 -14.44 3.61
N GLN A 62 1.09 -14.08 4.68
CA GLN A 62 -0.34 -13.78 4.61
C GLN A 62 -0.53 -12.27 4.76
N PRO A 63 -0.92 -11.57 3.67
CA PRO A 63 -1.19 -10.13 3.76
C PRO A 63 -2.33 -9.85 4.72
N LYS A 64 -2.37 -8.63 5.23
CA LYS A 64 -3.45 -8.17 6.11
C LYS A 64 -4.24 -7.08 5.42
N THR A 65 -5.55 -7.18 5.48
CA THR A 65 -6.44 -6.15 4.96
C THR A 65 -7.18 -5.50 6.11
N TYR A 66 -7.09 -4.19 6.18
CA TYR A 66 -7.77 -3.39 7.20
C TYR A 66 -9.01 -2.78 6.57
N ARG A 67 -10.19 -3.04 7.15
CA ARG A 67 -11.43 -2.49 6.64
C ARG A 67 -11.81 -1.25 7.44
N PHE A 68 -12.15 -0.19 6.73
CA PHE A 68 -12.58 1.10 7.29
C PHE A 68 -13.94 1.44 6.68
N GLY A 69 -15.03 0.88 7.23
CA GLY A 69 -16.34 1.05 6.64
C GLY A 69 -16.43 0.40 5.27
N ASP A 70 -16.66 1.21 4.23
CA ASP A 70 -16.72 0.73 2.84
C ASP A 70 -15.39 0.92 2.10
N LYS A 71 -14.30 1.14 2.85
CA LYS A 71 -12.96 1.32 2.28
C LYS A 71 -12.02 0.32 2.92
N PHE A 72 -10.87 0.10 2.26
CA PHE A 72 -9.89 -0.84 2.79
C PHE A 72 -8.48 -0.39 2.48
N ILE A 73 -7.55 -0.89 3.29
CA ILE A 73 -6.12 -0.80 3.02
C ILE A 73 -5.54 -2.18 3.24
N ARG A 74 -4.84 -2.70 2.21
CA ARG A 74 -4.20 -4.00 2.29
C ARG A 74 -2.70 -3.81 2.44
N ASN A 75 -2.13 -4.51 3.41
CA ASN A 75 -0.69 -4.47 3.66
C ASN A 75 -0.02 -5.70 3.06
N ASP A 76 0.63 -5.51 1.93
CA ASP A 76 1.45 -6.54 1.29
C ASP A 76 2.89 -6.38 1.81
N PHE A 77 3.10 -6.73 3.07
CA PHE A 77 4.35 -6.45 3.77
C PHE A 77 5.54 -7.29 3.28
N GLY A 78 5.28 -8.39 2.60
CA GLY A 78 6.33 -9.21 2.01
C GLY A 78 6.57 -8.94 0.52
N GLY A 79 5.78 -8.03 -0.06
CA GLY A 79 5.87 -7.74 -1.49
C GLY A 79 5.38 -8.89 -2.36
N HIS A 80 5.87 -8.96 -3.58
CA HIS A 80 5.47 -10.00 -4.53
C HIS A 80 6.66 -10.50 -5.35
N LEU A 81 6.61 -11.78 -5.70
CA LEU A 81 7.53 -12.37 -6.67
C LEU A 81 6.70 -12.90 -7.83
N PHE A 82 6.96 -12.38 -9.03
CA PHE A 82 6.22 -12.75 -10.23
C PHE A 82 6.89 -13.91 -10.96
N ASN A 83 6.15 -14.55 -11.86
CA ASN A 83 6.63 -15.76 -12.56
C ASN A 83 7.88 -15.49 -13.39
N ASP A 84 8.07 -14.26 -13.87
CA ASP A 84 9.24 -13.90 -14.66
C ASP A 84 10.46 -13.55 -13.81
N GLY A 85 10.35 -13.68 -12.50
CA GLY A 85 11.43 -13.37 -11.57
C GLY A 85 11.44 -11.91 -11.09
N ALA A 86 10.57 -11.07 -11.64
CA ALA A 86 10.46 -9.68 -11.18
C ALA A 86 9.88 -9.64 -9.76
N THR A 87 10.26 -8.61 -9.01
CA THR A 87 9.79 -8.46 -7.64
C THR A 87 9.16 -7.10 -7.43
N LEU A 88 8.28 -7.02 -6.43
CA LEU A 88 7.66 -5.79 -5.99
C LEU A 88 7.84 -5.72 -4.48
N GLY A 89 8.32 -4.57 -3.99
CA GLY A 89 8.63 -4.41 -2.56
C GLY A 89 7.40 -4.30 -1.67
N SER A 90 7.63 -4.17 -0.39
CA SER A 90 6.57 -4.00 0.60
C SER A 90 5.74 -2.77 0.28
N HIS A 91 4.42 -2.89 0.36
CA HIS A 91 3.55 -1.76 -0.01
C HIS A 91 2.15 -1.92 0.56
N PHE A 92 1.43 -0.80 0.57
CA PHE A 92 -0.01 -0.81 0.84
C PHE A 92 -0.77 -0.61 -0.46
N ASN A 93 -1.92 -1.24 -0.55
CA ASN A 93 -2.94 -0.98 -1.56
C ASN A 93 -4.14 -0.40 -0.85
N ALA A 94 -4.87 0.47 -1.51
CA ALA A 94 -6.07 1.06 -0.92
C ALA A 94 -7.20 1.07 -1.93
N GLY A 95 -8.44 1.15 -1.45
CA GLY A 95 -9.57 1.17 -2.35
C GLY A 95 -10.89 1.15 -1.61
N GLN A 96 -11.92 0.75 -2.33
CA GLN A 96 -13.28 0.75 -1.82
C GLN A 96 -13.87 -0.65 -1.90
N ILE A 97 -14.83 -0.90 -1.03
CA ILE A 97 -15.56 -2.17 -1.03
C ILE A 97 -16.91 -1.89 -1.70
N LYS A 98 -17.15 -2.54 -2.85
CA LYS A 98 -18.37 -2.36 -3.64
C LYS A 98 -19.03 -3.71 -3.83
N ASP A 99 -20.28 -3.84 -3.39
CA ASP A 99 -21.05 -5.09 -3.51
C ASP A 99 -20.27 -6.28 -2.96
N GLY A 100 -19.61 -6.08 -1.82
CA GLY A 100 -18.82 -7.11 -1.17
C GLY A 100 -17.47 -7.38 -1.81
N LYS A 101 -17.11 -6.62 -2.86
CA LYS A 101 -15.84 -6.81 -3.55
C LYS A 101 -14.87 -5.69 -3.21
N PHE A 102 -13.61 -6.05 -3.02
CA PHE A 102 -12.54 -5.12 -2.71
C PHE A 102 -11.93 -4.62 -4.02
N VAL A 103 -12.16 -3.34 -4.33
CA VAL A 103 -11.71 -2.72 -5.57
C VAL A 103 -10.60 -1.73 -5.26
N GLY A 104 -9.38 -2.06 -5.66
CA GLY A 104 -8.24 -1.17 -5.44
C GLY A 104 -8.29 0.06 -6.30
N ASN A 105 -7.69 1.17 -5.83
CA ASN A 105 -7.65 2.41 -6.59
C ASN A 105 -6.46 2.48 -7.55
N GLY A 106 -5.68 1.40 -7.65
CA GLY A 106 -4.56 1.33 -8.58
C GLY A 106 -3.26 1.92 -8.05
N LEU A 107 -3.28 2.49 -6.85
CA LEU A 107 -2.10 3.10 -6.27
C LEU A 107 -1.39 2.11 -5.33
N HIS A 108 -0.07 2.16 -5.36
CA HIS A 108 0.77 1.36 -4.47
C HIS A 108 1.59 2.31 -3.61
N PHE A 109 1.53 2.12 -2.31
CA PHE A 109 2.25 2.98 -1.36
C PHE A 109 3.40 2.19 -0.76
N PHE A 110 4.57 2.30 -1.40
CA PHE A 110 5.74 1.51 -1.03
C PHE A 110 6.37 2.02 0.25
N TYR A 111 6.96 1.11 1.00
CA TYR A 111 7.69 1.47 2.20
C TYR A 111 8.85 0.50 2.39
N ARG A 112 9.76 0.88 3.26
CA ARG A 112 10.89 0.06 3.59
C ARG A 112 10.45 -1.00 4.58
N GLY A 113 10.60 -2.24 4.20
CA GLY A 113 10.17 -3.37 5.02
C GLY A 113 11.12 -3.74 6.12
#